data_96768185545794dd95ea8b825869c4a8
#
_entry.id   96768185545794dd95ea8b825869c4a8
#
_cell.length_a   1.000
_cell.length_b   1.000
_cell.length_c   1.000
_cell.angle_alpha   90.00
_cell.angle_beta   90.00
_cell.angle_gamma   90.00
#
_symmetry.space_group_name_H-M   'P 1'
#
loop_
_entity.id
_entity.type
_entity.pdbx_description
1 polymer ?
#
loop_
_entity_poly.entity_id
_entity_poly.type
_entity_poly.pdbx_seq_one_letter_code
_entity_poly.pdbx_strand_id
1 'polypeptide(L)'
;MKHDQLLALEAIVATGTFRGAAERLNKSQSAISQAIRLLEEELELELFSREAYRPSLTPAGEIFYREASRVLRQMQGLRSTAARLRAREEPELTLAVSATMDLDPLLPALAETGRRHPATHLRLRMEMMGGPIARLMEGKADIALASLDGVPLDDVEAEPVAEVTIRPVASPALNLPVGPHALSASEMQSHVQVVAAGTGGAAHDQSRDLLSGSLKWTVSDLAAKKKVILAGLGWGGLPDHMTEEERRSGALLSLNLDGFPLRRTVIFKMRRRDQPIGVVAEELWNRVGAAVSAAKPVAADTARR
;
A
#
# COMPACT_ATOMS: atom_id res chain seq x y z
N MET A 1 -35.88 -21.44 -11.62
CA MET A 1 -35.07 -21.12 -10.41
C MET A 1 -35.06 -19.63 -10.15
N LYS A 2 -35.44 -19.19 -8.93
CA LYS A 2 -35.53 -17.79 -8.56
C LYS A 2 -34.57 -17.45 -7.41
N HIS A 3 -34.13 -16.20 -7.34
CA HIS A 3 -33.24 -15.73 -6.27
C HIS A 3 -33.77 -16.01 -4.85
N ASP A 4 -35.07 -15.79 -4.64
CA ASP A 4 -35.72 -16.03 -3.35
C ASP A 4 -35.69 -17.51 -2.91
N GLN A 5 -35.70 -18.44 -3.87
CA GLN A 5 -35.59 -19.86 -3.59
C GLN A 5 -34.18 -20.23 -3.12
N LEU A 6 -33.13 -19.64 -3.74
CA LEU A 6 -31.74 -19.83 -3.30
C LEU A 6 -31.49 -19.21 -1.92
N LEU A 7 -32.07 -18.02 -1.64
CA LEU A 7 -32.01 -17.42 -0.31
C LEU A 7 -32.71 -18.27 0.76
N ALA A 8 -33.86 -18.89 0.42
CA ALA A 8 -34.55 -19.80 1.33
C ALA A 8 -33.69 -21.02 1.67
N LEU A 9 -33.05 -21.63 0.65
CA LEU A 9 -32.11 -22.73 0.83
C LEU A 9 -30.96 -22.34 1.76
N GLU A 10 -30.29 -21.22 1.49
CA GLU A 10 -29.18 -20.71 2.31
C GLU A 10 -29.63 -20.45 3.77
N ALA A 11 -30.79 -19.84 3.94
CA ALA A 11 -31.31 -19.52 5.27
C ALA A 11 -31.66 -20.78 6.08
N ILE A 12 -32.21 -21.82 5.47
CA ILE A 12 -32.51 -23.09 6.16
C ILE A 12 -31.21 -23.77 6.60
N VAL A 13 -30.21 -23.84 5.70
CA VAL A 13 -28.92 -24.44 6.05
C VAL A 13 -28.25 -23.67 7.18
N ALA A 14 -28.28 -22.34 7.15
CA ALA A 14 -27.66 -21.49 8.17
C ALA A 14 -28.36 -21.55 9.53
N THR A 15 -29.69 -21.70 9.57
CA THR A 15 -30.48 -21.69 10.82
C THR A 15 -30.85 -23.09 11.32
N GLY A 16 -30.67 -24.11 10.49
CA GLY A 16 -31.02 -25.50 10.78
C GLY A 16 -32.52 -25.77 10.87
N THR A 17 -33.41 -24.79 10.56
CA THR A 17 -34.86 -24.96 10.63
C THR A 17 -35.59 -24.09 9.60
N PHE A 18 -36.75 -24.57 9.10
CA PHE A 18 -37.63 -23.78 8.25
C PHE A 18 -38.20 -22.55 8.96
N ARG A 19 -38.45 -22.65 10.26
CA ARG A 19 -38.93 -21.54 11.09
C ARG A 19 -37.85 -20.47 11.24
N GLY A 20 -36.64 -20.85 11.60
CA GLY A 20 -35.51 -19.93 11.71
C GLY A 20 -35.17 -19.21 10.38
N ALA A 21 -35.30 -19.94 9.26
CA ALA A 21 -35.17 -19.34 7.94
C ALA A 21 -36.26 -18.32 7.63
N ALA A 22 -37.51 -18.61 8.04
CA ALA A 22 -38.66 -17.70 7.91
C ALA A 22 -38.43 -16.41 8.71
N GLU A 23 -38.01 -16.53 9.96
CA GLU A 23 -37.68 -15.39 10.84
C GLU A 23 -36.54 -14.56 10.25
N ARG A 24 -35.47 -15.21 9.79
CA ARG A 24 -34.29 -14.54 9.16
C ARG A 24 -34.65 -13.76 7.91
N LEU A 25 -35.58 -14.27 7.10
CA LEU A 25 -35.99 -13.65 5.83
C LEU A 25 -37.24 -12.78 5.93
N ASN A 26 -37.81 -12.61 7.13
CA ASN A 26 -39.06 -11.90 7.37
C ASN A 26 -40.20 -12.44 6.49
N LYS A 27 -40.32 -13.78 6.38
CA LYS A 27 -41.37 -14.48 5.62
C LYS A 27 -42.09 -15.47 6.50
N SER A 28 -43.24 -16.01 6.04
CA SER A 28 -43.92 -17.12 6.73
C SER A 28 -43.19 -18.44 6.50
N GLN A 29 -43.26 -19.37 7.46
CA GLN A 29 -42.70 -20.72 7.30
C GLN A 29 -43.29 -21.45 6.08
N SER A 30 -44.58 -21.26 5.81
CA SER A 30 -45.25 -21.83 4.64
C SER A 30 -44.67 -21.31 3.32
N ALA A 31 -44.33 -20.00 3.26
CA ALA A 31 -43.67 -19.42 2.08
C ALA A 31 -42.27 -20.00 1.85
N ILE A 32 -41.49 -20.21 2.91
CA ILE A 32 -40.16 -20.85 2.81
C ILE A 32 -40.29 -22.30 2.35
N SER A 33 -41.22 -23.08 2.94
CA SER A 33 -41.46 -24.45 2.54
C SER A 33 -41.92 -24.57 1.08
N GLN A 34 -42.79 -23.65 0.63
CA GLN A 34 -43.25 -23.61 -0.76
C GLN A 34 -42.10 -23.24 -1.71
N ALA A 35 -41.20 -22.29 -1.33
CA ALA A 35 -40.07 -21.90 -2.12
C ALA A 35 -39.10 -23.08 -2.39
N ILE A 36 -38.85 -23.88 -1.34
CA ILE A 36 -37.99 -25.09 -1.47
C ILE A 36 -38.67 -26.15 -2.30
N ARG A 37 -39.97 -26.44 -2.04
CA ARG A 37 -40.72 -27.45 -2.80
C ARG A 37 -40.70 -27.12 -4.31
N LEU A 38 -40.97 -25.86 -4.67
CA LEU A 38 -40.94 -25.42 -6.08
C LEU A 38 -39.53 -25.49 -6.69
N LEU A 39 -38.49 -25.30 -5.87
CA LEU A 39 -37.10 -25.44 -6.32
C LEU A 39 -36.77 -26.91 -6.60
N GLU A 40 -37.13 -27.82 -5.69
CA GLU A 40 -36.94 -29.27 -5.83
C GLU A 40 -37.73 -29.83 -7.03
N GLU A 41 -38.98 -29.37 -7.21
CA GLU A 41 -39.81 -29.74 -8.36
C GLU A 41 -39.21 -29.30 -9.70
N GLU A 42 -38.70 -28.04 -9.76
CA GLU A 42 -38.06 -27.49 -10.98
C GLU A 42 -36.74 -28.20 -11.32
N LEU A 43 -35.99 -28.62 -10.32
CA LEU A 43 -34.69 -29.28 -10.48
C LEU A 43 -34.85 -30.82 -10.64
N GLU A 44 -36.03 -31.36 -10.37
CA GLU A 44 -36.28 -32.81 -10.27
C GLU A 44 -35.31 -33.48 -9.26
N LEU A 45 -34.95 -32.78 -8.18
CA LEU A 45 -34.02 -33.23 -7.15
C LEU A 45 -34.59 -33.00 -5.76
N GLU A 46 -34.43 -33.95 -4.83
CA GLU A 46 -34.64 -33.70 -3.41
C GLU A 46 -33.37 -33.08 -2.83
N LEU A 47 -33.51 -31.84 -2.30
CA LEU A 47 -32.39 -31.12 -1.68
C LEU A 47 -32.33 -31.38 -0.17
N PHE A 48 -33.48 -31.60 0.49
CA PHE A 48 -33.58 -31.93 1.90
C PHE A 48 -34.09 -33.34 2.12
N SER A 49 -33.51 -34.04 3.12
CA SER A 49 -33.98 -35.35 3.54
C SER A 49 -35.32 -35.24 4.27
N ARG A 50 -36.28 -36.07 3.94
CA ARG A 50 -37.59 -36.17 4.60
C ARG A 50 -37.58 -37.04 5.86
N GLU A 51 -36.52 -37.82 6.07
CA GLU A 51 -36.44 -38.82 7.15
C GLU A 51 -35.94 -38.21 8.47
N ALA A 52 -35.31 -37.02 8.41
CA ALA A 52 -34.72 -36.39 9.58
C ALA A 52 -35.71 -35.46 10.33
N TYR A 53 -35.69 -35.50 11.67
CA TYR A 53 -36.44 -34.59 12.51
C TYR A 53 -36.10 -33.10 12.29
N ARG A 54 -34.85 -32.86 11.84
CA ARG A 54 -34.36 -31.53 11.42
C ARG A 54 -34.00 -31.56 9.94
N PRO A 55 -34.23 -30.47 9.20
CA PRO A 55 -33.83 -30.43 7.78
C PRO A 55 -32.32 -30.65 7.65
N SER A 56 -31.93 -31.69 6.96
CA SER A 56 -30.57 -32.02 6.55
C SER A 56 -30.50 -32.11 5.03
N LEU A 57 -29.44 -31.65 4.43
CA LEU A 57 -29.24 -31.74 3.00
C LEU A 57 -29.03 -33.22 2.58
N THR A 58 -29.56 -33.58 1.41
CA THR A 58 -29.18 -34.80 0.73
C THR A 58 -27.78 -34.64 0.10
N PRO A 59 -27.10 -35.72 -0.35
CA PRO A 59 -25.85 -35.60 -1.10
C PRO A 59 -25.97 -34.71 -2.34
N ALA A 60 -27.10 -34.77 -3.06
CA ALA A 60 -27.40 -33.87 -4.16
C ALA A 60 -27.61 -32.42 -3.68
N GLY A 61 -28.31 -32.26 -2.56
CA GLY A 61 -28.52 -30.96 -1.89
C GLY A 61 -27.23 -30.28 -1.48
N GLU A 62 -26.25 -31.02 -0.96
CA GLU A 62 -24.93 -30.46 -0.57
C GLU A 62 -24.15 -29.92 -1.79
N ILE A 63 -24.17 -30.69 -2.89
CA ILE A 63 -23.52 -30.26 -4.13
C ILE A 63 -24.20 -29.01 -4.67
N PHE A 64 -25.53 -29.04 -4.77
CA PHE A 64 -26.31 -27.91 -5.25
C PHE A 64 -26.17 -26.67 -4.37
N TYR A 65 -26.18 -26.83 -3.04
CA TYR A 65 -26.00 -25.72 -2.08
C TYR A 65 -24.65 -25.00 -2.26
N ARG A 66 -23.56 -25.74 -2.51
CA ARG A 66 -22.26 -25.12 -2.79
C ARG A 66 -22.30 -24.20 -4.00
N GLU A 67 -22.91 -24.66 -5.08
CA GLU A 67 -23.03 -23.84 -6.32
C GLU A 67 -24.02 -22.68 -6.13
N ALA A 68 -25.17 -22.93 -5.48
CA ALA A 68 -26.13 -21.89 -5.13
C ALA A 68 -25.50 -20.77 -4.28
N SER A 69 -24.68 -21.13 -3.29
CA SER A 69 -23.94 -20.18 -2.47
C SER A 69 -22.93 -19.34 -3.27
N ARG A 70 -22.31 -19.91 -4.31
CA ARG A 70 -21.44 -19.14 -5.22
C ARG A 70 -22.25 -18.11 -6.01
N VAL A 71 -23.38 -18.50 -6.55
CA VAL A 71 -24.28 -17.60 -7.28
C VAL A 71 -24.76 -16.45 -6.40
N LEU A 72 -25.19 -16.75 -5.16
CA LEU A 72 -25.63 -15.73 -4.22
C LEU A 72 -24.51 -14.72 -3.88
N ARG A 73 -23.28 -15.19 -3.66
CA ARG A 73 -22.11 -14.31 -3.47
C ARG A 73 -21.84 -13.45 -4.71
N GLN A 74 -21.94 -14.01 -5.93
CA GLN A 74 -21.77 -13.24 -7.16
C GLN A 74 -22.85 -12.16 -7.32
N MET A 75 -24.10 -12.48 -7.01
CA MET A 75 -25.19 -11.50 -7.02
C MET A 75 -24.98 -10.39 -5.98
N GLN A 76 -24.48 -10.72 -4.80
CA GLN A 76 -24.10 -9.73 -3.79
C GLN A 76 -22.97 -8.83 -4.29
N GLY A 77 -21.94 -9.40 -4.96
CA GLY A 77 -20.87 -8.65 -5.59
C GLY A 77 -21.38 -7.68 -6.67
N LEU A 78 -22.35 -8.12 -7.49
CA LEU A 78 -22.95 -7.27 -8.51
C LEU A 78 -23.73 -6.10 -7.90
N ARG A 79 -24.49 -6.35 -6.82
CA ARG A 79 -25.19 -5.28 -6.07
C ARG A 79 -24.19 -4.27 -5.47
N SER A 80 -23.10 -4.77 -4.89
CA SER A 80 -22.01 -3.93 -4.38
C SER A 80 -21.41 -3.07 -5.48
N THR A 81 -21.15 -3.65 -6.67
CA THR A 81 -20.65 -2.91 -7.84
C THR A 81 -21.61 -1.81 -8.26
N ALA A 82 -22.92 -2.09 -8.32
CA ALA A 82 -23.92 -1.07 -8.65
C ALA A 82 -23.97 0.06 -7.62
N ALA A 83 -23.84 -0.27 -6.32
CA ALA A 83 -23.76 0.73 -5.26
C ALA A 83 -22.53 1.64 -5.40
N ARG A 84 -21.36 1.08 -5.71
CA ARG A 84 -20.10 1.84 -5.95
C ARG A 84 -20.20 2.75 -7.17
N LEU A 85 -20.78 2.26 -8.27
CA LEU A 85 -21.02 3.09 -9.46
C LEU A 85 -21.92 4.30 -9.14
N ARG A 86 -22.93 4.10 -8.27
CA ARG A 86 -23.77 5.20 -7.78
C ARG A 86 -23.02 6.15 -6.86
N ALA A 87 -22.16 5.64 -5.99
CA ALA A 87 -21.33 6.42 -5.07
C ALA A 87 -20.12 7.07 -5.76
N ARG A 88 -19.86 6.76 -7.02
CA ARG A 88 -18.66 7.18 -7.77
C ARG A 88 -17.35 6.77 -7.08
N GLU A 89 -17.35 5.64 -6.38
CA GLU A 89 -16.14 5.06 -5.81
C GLU A 89 -15.25 4.51 -6.93
N GLU A 90 -13.96 4.80 -6.85
CA GLU A 90 -12.97 4.30 -7.80
C GLU A 90 -12.77 2.78 -7.61
N PRO A 91 -12.70 1.99 -8.70
CA PRO A 91 -12.39 0.57 -8.62
C PRO A 91 -10.94 0.30 -8.21
N GLU A 92 -10.04 1.24 -8.52
CA GLU A 92 -8.62 1.19 -8.17
C GLU A 92 -8.16 2.58 -7.73
N LEU A 93 -7.29 2.62 -6.73
CA LEU A 93 -6.59 3.81 -6.25
C LEU A 93 -5.11 3.49 -6.16
N THR A 94 -4.29 4.22 -6.92
CA THR A 94 -2.84 4.01 -6.96
C THR A 94 -2.11 5.16 -6.25
N LEU A 95 -1.28 4.79 -5.26
CA LEU A 95 -0.33 5.69 -4.61
C LEU A 95 1.07 5.39 -5.11
N ALA A 96 1.78 6.42 -5.58
CA ALA A 96 3.20 6.36 -5.88
C ALA A 96 3.98 7.06 -4.75
N VAL A 97 4.78 6.30 -4.02
CA VAL A 97 5.47 6.78 -2.81
C VAL A 97 6.98 6.74 -3.04
N SER A 98 7.67 7.82 -2.67
CA SER A 98 9.14 7.83 -2.67
C SER A 98 9.68 6.74 -1.76
N ALA A 99 10.57 5.92 -2.27
CA ALA A 99 11.21 4.84 -1.50
C ALA A 99 12.04 5.34 -0.31
N THR A 100 12.33 6.65 -0.25
CA THR A 100 13.00 7.27 0.89
C THR A 100 12.06 7.58 2.05
N MET A 101 10.75 7.54 1.84
CA MET A 101 9.75 7.80 2.88
C MET A 101 9.56 6.58 3.76
N ASP A 102 9.43 6.79 5.07
CA ASP A 102 8.96 5.77 5.99
C ASP A 102 7.46 5.52 5.77
N LEU A 103 7.10 4.24 5.57
CA LEU A 103 5.71 3.85 5.34
C LEU A 103 4.90 3.70 6.63
N ASP A 104 5.54 3.46 7.77
CA ASP A 104 4.83 3.16 9.01
C ASP A 104 3.79 4.23 9.37
N PRO A 105 4.05 5.54 9.24
CA PRO A 105 3.06 6.57 9.49
C PRO A 105 1.87 6.57 8.52
N LEU A 106 2.04 5.97 7.32
CA LEU A 106 0.98 5.90 6.30
C LEU A 106 0.04 4.70 6.49
N LEU A 107 0.54 3.61 7.09
CA LEU A 107 -0.19 2.36 7.22
C LEU A 107 -1.56 2.49 7.90
N PRO A 108 -1.75 3.28 8.99
CA PRO A 108 -3.07 3.46 9.58
C PRO A 108 -4.10 4.08 8.62
N ALA A 109 -3.69 5.07 7.80
CA ALA A 109 -4.55 5.70 6.81
C ALA A 109 -4.96 4.71 5.72
N LEU A 110 -4.02 3.91 5.23
CA LEU A 110 -4.28 2.85 4.23
C LEU A 110 -5.21 1.77 4.79
N ALA A 111 -4.97 1.30 6.02
CA ALA A 111 -5.79 0.27 6.67
C ALA A 111 -7.24 0.73 6.84
N GLU A 112 -7.45 1.97 7.28
CA GLU A 112 -8.78 2.53 7.47
C GLU A 112 -9.50 2.73 6.12
N THR A 113 -8.78 3.23 5.09
CA THR A 113 -9.34 3.36 3.74
C THR A 113 -9.74 2.00 3.17
N GLY A 114 -8.88 0.98 3.29
CA GLY A 114 -9.21 -0.37 2.83
C GLY A 114 -10.38 -1.00 3.58
N ARG A 115 -10.53 -0.71 4.88
CA ARG A 115 -11.67 -1.19 5.68
C ARG A 115 -12.99 -0.53 5.25
N ARG A 116 -12.97 0.76 4.92
CA ARG A 116 -14.17 1.51 4.50
C ARG A 116 -14.57 1.26 3.05
N HIS A 117 -13.58 1.05 2.19
CA HIS A 117 -13.75 0.82 0.76
C HIS A 117 -13.18 -0.55 0.33
N PRO A 118 -13.73 -1.67 0.86
CA PRO A 118 -13.14 -3.00 0.66
C PRO A 118 -13.18 -3.49 -0.79
N ALA A 119 -13.87 -2.79 -1.65
CA ALA A 119 -14.00 -3.11 -3.05
C ALA A 119 -13.13 -2.24 -3.96
N THR A 120 -12.46 -1.22 -3.42
CA THR A 120 -11.44 -0.44 -4.12
C THR A 120 -10.10 -1.16 -4.01
N HIS A 121 -9.47 -1.44 -5.13
CA HIS A 121 -8.12 -2.02 -5.16
C HIS A 121 -7.09 -0.94 -4.83
N LEU A 122 -6.52 -0.97 -3.62
CA LEU A 122 -5.44 -0.07 -3.24
C LEU A 122 -4.11 -0.60 -3.78
N ARG A 123 -3.46 0.19 -4.64
CA ARG A 123 -2.16 -0.12 -5.21
C ARG A 123 -1.10 0.83 -4.65
N LEU A 124 -0.14 0.29 -3.91
CA LEU A 124 1.00 1.03 -3.39
C LEU A 124 2.23 0.74 -4.24
N ARG A 125 2.86 1.75 -4.78
CA ARG A 125 4.08 1.67 -5.59
C ARG A 125 5.20 2.43 -4.90
N MET A 126 6.26 1.72 -4.54
CA MET A 126 7.50 2.34 -4.08
C MET A 126 8.33 2.71 -5.32
N GLU A 127 8.61 3.98 -5.46
CA GLU A 127 9.30 4.53 -6.63
C GLU A 127 10.58 5.26 -6.19
N MET A 128 11.60 5.24 -7.04
CA MET A 128 12.88 5.89 -6.78
C MET A 128 12.98 7.23 -7.53
N MET A 129 13.67 8.19 -6.91
CA MET A 129 13.97 9.50 -7.50
C MET A 129 12.72 10.24 -8.00
N GLY A 130 12.65 10.61 -9.28
CA GLY A 130 11.50 11.25 -9.92
C GLY A 130 10.36 10.31 -10.26
N GLY A 131 10.46 9.01 -9.93
CA GLY A 131 9.45 8.00 -10.26
C GLY A 131 8.03 8.32 -9.80
N PRO A 132 7.80 8.74 -8.53
CA PRO A 132 6.44 9.06 -8.07
C PRO A 132 5.80 10.17 -8.88
N ILE A 133 6.58 11.21 -9.23
CA ILE A 133 6.11 12.36 -10.01
C ILE A 133 5.81 11.93 -11.44
N ALA A 134 6.70 11.14 -12.06
CA ALA A 134 6.47 10.61 -13.39
C ALA A 134 5.16 9.80 -13.45
N ARG A 135 4.90 8.92 -12.46
CA ARG A 135 3.64 8.16 -12.39
C ARG A 135 2.41 9.05 -12.24
N LEU A 136 2.51 10.09 -11.41
CA LEU A 136 1.42 11.06 -11.23
C LEU A 136 1.12 11.80 -12.55
N MET A 137 2.15 12.34 -13.20
CA MET A 137 1.99 13.12 -14.43
C MET A 137 1.54 12.28 -15.64
N GLU A 138 1.93 10.99 -15.66
CA GLU A 138 1.46 10.03 -16.66
C GLU A 138 0.02 9.51 -16.39
N GLY A 139 -0.62 9.93 -15.30
CA GLY A 139 -1.93 9.41 -14.89
C GLY A 139 -1.91 7.95 -14.45
N LYS A 140 -0.74 7.43 -14.07
CA LYS A 140 -0.53 6.06 -13.55
C LYS A 140 -0.56 5.99 -12.02
N ALA A 141 -0.71 7.11 -11.35
CA ALA A 141 -0.96 7.25 -9.93
C ALA A 141 -1.95 8.40 -9.71
N ASP A 142 -2.82 8.24 -8.73
CA ASP A 142 -3.81 9.23 -8.32
C ASP A 142 -3.22 10.20 -7.31
N ILE A 143 -2.35 9.68 -6.42
CA ILE A 143 -1.64 10.45 -5.40
C ILE A 143 -0.15 10.07 -5.45
N ALA A 144 0.72 11.08 -5.39
CA ALA A 144 2.15 10.88 -5.22
C ALA A 144 2.62 11.41 -3.86
N LEU A 145 3.56 10.72 -3.23
CA LEU A 145 4.24 11.13 -2.00
C LEU A 145 5.74 11.26 -2.31
N ALA A 146 6.23 12.47 -2.50
CA ALA A 146 7.61 12.73 -2.90
C ALA A 146 8.04 14.17 -2.57
N SER A 147 9.34 14.48 -2.79
CA SER A 147 9.82 15.86 -2.76
C SER A 147 9.30 16.65 -3.98
N LEU A 148 9.29 17.97 -3.88
CA LEU A 148 8.85 18.85 -4.98
C LEU A 148 9.91 19.03 -6.08
N ASP A 149 11.02 18.31 -6.01
CA ASP A 149 12.10 18.45 -6.97
C ASP A 149 11.67 18.02 -8.40
N GLY A 150 11.67 18.97 -9.33
CA GLY A 150 11.27 18.72 -10.72
C GLY A 150 9.77 18.60 -10.95
N VAL A 151 8.95 19.01 -9.97
CA VAL A 151 7.48 19.00 -10.06
C VAL A 151 7.01 20.26 -10.80
N PRO A 152 6.14 20.16 -11.82
CA PRO A 152 5.44 21.30 -12.40
C PRO A 152 4.34 21.78 -11.43
N LEU A 153 4.68 22.76 -10.58
CA LEU A 153 3.82 23.21 -9.47
C LEU A 153 2.46 23.76 -9.92
N ASP A 154 2.38 24.28 -11.15
CA ASP A 154 1.12 24.77 -11.71
C ASP A 154 0.12 23.65 -11.99
N ASP A 155 0.60 22.43 -12.27
CA ASP A 155 -0.21 21.27 -12.64
C ASP A 155 -0.66 20.43 -11.45
N VAL A 156 -0.08 20.67 -10.27
CA VAL A 156 -0.34 19.83 -9.09
C VAL A 156 -0.81 20.66 -7.90
N GLU A 157 -1.62 20.03 -7.07
CA GLU A 157 -1.88 20.44 -5.69
C GLU A 157 -0.92 19.67 -4.79
N ALA A 158 -0.21 20.36 -3.90
CA ALA A 158 0.80 19.75 -3.04
C ALA A 158 0.67 20.25 -1.59
N GLU A 159 0.74 19.34 -0.62
CA GLU A 159 0.74 19.64 0.80
C GLU A 159 1.88 18.87 1.50
N PRO A 160 2.64 19.51 2.42
CA PRO A 160 3.72 18.84 3.13
C PRO A 160 3.15 17.79 4.10
N VAL A 161 3.78 16.60 4.14
CA VAL A 161 3.34 15.51 5.02
C VAL A 161 4.43 14.94 5.90
N ALA A 162 5.70 14.92 5.48
CA ALA A 162 6.80 14.33 6.23
C ALA A 162 8.12 15.06 5.95
N GLU A 163 9.10 14.85 6.82
CA GLU A 163 10.49 15.18 6.57
C GLU A 163 11.33 13.90 6.58
N VAL A 164 12.23 13.76 5.61
CA VAL A 164 13.14 12.63 5.48
C VAL A 164 14.56 13.17 5.53
N THR A 165 15.40 12.54 6.36
CA THR A 165 16.82 12.82 6.43
C THR A 165 17.59 11.72 5.72
N ILE A 166 18.39 12.10 4.72
CA ILE A 166 19.30 11.20 4.01
C ILE A 166 20.71 11.43 4.56
N ARG A 167 21.32 10.36 5.03
CA ARG A 167 22.65 10.38 5.66
C ARG A 167 23.63 9.52 4.88
N PRO A 168 24.83 10.02 4.56
CA PRO A 168 25.90 9.21 4.04
C PRO A 168 26.39 8.23 5.12
N VAL A 169 26.45 6.95 4.76
CA VAL A 169 26.84 5.86 5.67
C VAL A 169 27.76 4.87 4.98
N ALA A 170 28.60 4.21 5.78
CA ALA A 170 29.42 3.09 5.35
C ALA A 170 29.51 2.05 6.48
N SER A 171 29.85 0.80 6.12
CA SER A 171 30.26 -0.22 7.10
C SER A 171 31.67 0.06 7.62
N PRO A 172 31.98 -0.23 8.90
CA PRO A 172 33.37 -0.22 9.41
C PRO A 172 34.35 -1.06 8.56
N ALA A 173 33.83 -2.14 7.93
CA ALA A 173 34.61 -2.99 7.04
C ALA A 173 35.18 -2.28 5.79
N LEU A 174 34.67 -1.10 5.45
CA LEU A 174 35.22 -0.29 4.34
C LEU A 174 36.57 0.36 4.70
N ASN A 175 36.97 0.29 5.99
CA ASN A 175 38.25 0.80 6.49
C ASN A 175 38.54 2.27 6.11
N LEU A 176 37.53 3.10 6.17
CA LEU A 176 37.68 4.54 5.93
C LEU A 176 38.49 5.17 7.07
N PRO A 177 39.30 6.21 6.78
CA PRO A 177 39.98 6.95 7.84
C PRO A 177 38.95 7.60 8.75
N VAL A 178 38.89 7.14 10.00
CA VAL A 178 38.00 7.71 11.03
C VAL A 178 38.78 8.77 11.77
N GLY A 179 38.35 10.04 11.63
CA GLY A 179 38.96 11.18 12.31
C GLY A 179 37.96 12.30 12.56
N PRO A 180 38.34 13.32 13.33
CA PRO A 180 37.45 14.46 13.60
C PRO A 180 37.25 15.36 12.37
N HIS A 181 38.06 15.17 11.32
CA HIS A 181 37.96 15.92 10.08
C HIS A 181 36.96 15.26 9.11
N ALA A 182 36.32 16.09 8.30
CA ALA A 182 35.49 15.60 7.21
C ALA A 182 36.36 14.86 6.21
N LEU A 183 35.84 13.73 5.69
CA LEU A 183 36.46 13.02 4.58
C LEU A 183 36.35 13.89 3.33
N SER A 184 37.47 14.05 2.61
CA SER A 184 37.48 14.81 1.37
C SER A 184 36.88 14.00 0.21
N ALA A 185 36.44 14.68 -0.83
CA ALA A 185 35.99 14.05 -2.07
C ALA A 185 37.07 13.15 -2.68
N SER A 186 38.36 13.55 -2.61
CA SER A 186 39.48 12.78 -3.16
C SER A 186 39.70 11.45 -2.42
N GLU A 187 39.56 11.42 -1.10
CA GLU A 187 39.64 10.19 -0.30
C GLU A 187 38.53 9.22 -0.65
N MET A 188 37.32 9.72 -0.94
CA MET A 188 36.17 8.91 -1.26
C MET A 188 36.10 8.40 -2.71
N GLN A 189 36.85 9.03 -3.65
CA GLN A 189 36.91 8.61 -5.06
C GLN A 189 37.41 7.20 -5.26
N SER A 190 38.30 6.71 -4.38
CA SER A 190 38.81 5.34 -4.42
C SER A 190 37.82 4.29 -3.93
N HIS A 191 36.75 4.70 -3.31
CA HIS A 191 35.70 3.83 -2.74
C HIS A 191 34.45 3.86 -3.61
N VAL A 192 33.79 2.70 -3.75
CA VAL A 192 32.56 2.58 -4.53
C VAL A 192 31.44 3.38 -3.87
N GLN A 193 30.84 4.31 -4.60
CA GLN A 193 29.57 4.93 -4.23
C GLN A 193 28.42 4.06 -4.72
N VAL A 194 27.63 3.51 -3.82
CA VAL A 194 26.43 2.74 -4.14
C VAL A 194 25.27 3.69 -4.37
N VAL A 195 24.72 3.69 -5.57
CA VAL A 195 23.62 4.56 -5.99
C VAL A 195 22.40 3.74 -6.35
N ALA A 196 21.21 4.31 -6.13
CA ALA A 196 19.96 3.68 -6.55
C ALA A 196 19.53 4.23 -7.91
N ALA A 197 19.07 3.34 -8.81
CA ALA A 197 18.50 3.75 -10.10
C ALA A 197 17.16 4.45 -9.92
N GLY A 198 16.88 5.45 -10.76
CA GLY A 198 15.55 6.06 -10.84
C GLY A 198 14.53 5.13 -11.51
N THR A 199 13.27 5.29 -11.18
CA THR A 199 12.15 4.52 -11.78
C THR A 199 11.29 5.35 -12.72
N GLY A 200 11.61 6.64 -12.90
CA GLY A 200 10.84 7.61 -13.69
C GLY A 200 11.13 7.62 -15.19
N GLY A 201 11.99 6.73 -15.70
CA GLY A 201 12.45 6.74 -17.10
C GLY A 201 13.59 7.72 -17.35
N ALA A 202 14.13 7.74 -18.56
CA ALA A 202 15.38 8.44 -18.93
C ALA A 202 15.43 9.94 -18.58
N ALA A 203 14.29 10.63 -18.59
CA ALA A 203 14.20 12.05 -18.19
C ALA A 203 14.39 12.26 -16.67
N HIS A 204 14.20 11.22 -15.85
CA HIS A 204 14.23 11.26 -14.40
C HIS A 204 15.31 10.34 -13.80
N ASP A 205 16.17 9.81 -14.64
CA ASP A 205 17.25 8.85 -14.28
C ASP A 205 18.44 9.54 -13.56
N GLN A 206 18.24 10.78 -13.13
CA GLN A 206 19.27 11.54 -12.42
C GLN A 206 19.41 10.98 -11.01
N SER A 207 20.42 10.13 -10.83
CA SER A 207 20.95 9.85 -9.49
C SER A 207 21.40 11.15 -8.87
N ARG A 208 20.79 11.54 -7.75
CA ARG A 208 21.19 12.71 -6.97
C ARG A 208 22.32 12.33 -6.02
N ASP A 209 23.01 13.35 -5.56
CA ASP A 209 24.09 13.16 -4.59
C ASP A 209 25.19 12.24 -5.11
N LEU A 210 25.65 12.49 -6.35
CA LEU A 210 26.77 11.78 -6.92
C LEU A 210 28.07 12.52 -6.64
N LEU A 211 29.04 11.81 -6.09
CA LEU A 211 30.39 12.32 -5.96
C LEU A 211 31.05 12.28 -7.33
N SER A 212 31.55 13.43 -7.80
CA SER A 212 32.21 13.52 -9.08
C SER A 212 33.51 12.67 -9.08
N GLY A 213 33.70 11.88 -10.15
CA GLY A 213 34.90 11.03 -10.28
C GLY A 213 34.88 9.74 -9.44
N SER A 214 33.87 9.45 -8.65
CA SER A 214 33.81 8.22 -7.85
C SER A 214 33.49 6.99 -8.69
N LEU A 215 33.98 5.82 -8.24
CA LEU A 215 33.54 4.51 -8.72
C LEU A 215 32.05 4.34 -8.31
N LYS A 216 31.20 3.82 -9.20
CA LYS A 216 29.76 3.72 -8.95
C LYS A 216 29.26 2.29 -9.14
N TRP A 217 28.47 1.83 -8.19
CA TRP A 217 27.61 0.65 -8.35
C TRP A 217 26.15 1.08 -8.28
N THR A 218 25.38 0.69 -9.30
CA THR A 218 23.95 1.01 -9.36
C THR A 218 23.14 -0.19 -8.94
N VAL A 219 22.18 0.03 -8.03
CA VAL A 219 21.24 -0.98 -7.55
C VAL A 219 19.80 -0.53 -7.82
N SER A 220 18.86 -1.48 -7.83
CA SER A 220 17.46 -1.22 -8.18
C SER A 220 16.65 -0.57 -7.05
N ASP A 221 17.06 -0.76 -5.79
CA ASP A 221 16.27 -0.34 -4.62
C ASP A 221 17.15 -0.03 -3.39
N LEU A 222 16.54 0.60 -2.37
CA LEU A 222 17.25 0.98 -1.14
C LEU A 222 17.59 -0.22 -0.24
N ALA A 223 16.85 -1.32 -0.30
CA ALA A 223 17.16 -2.51 0.48
C ALA A 223 18.42 -3.19 -0.05
N ALA A 224 18.56 -3.32 -1.38
CA ALA A 224 19.79 -3.78 -2.02
C ALA A 224 20.96 -2.83 -1.72
N LYS A 225 20.73 -1.50 -1.80
CA LYS A 225 21.73 -0.49 -1.45
C LYS A 225 22.24 -0.67 -0.03
N LYS A 226 21.33 -0.81 0.96
CA LYS A 226 21.68 -1.03 2.37
C LYS A 226 22.51 -2.30 2.55
N LYS A 227 22.14 -3.41 1.90
CA LYS A 227 22.87 -4.68 1.97
C LYS A 227 24.30 -4.58 1.43
N VAL A 228 24.49 -3.91 0.28
CA VAL A 228 25.82 -3.70 -0.33
C VAL A 228 26.70 -2.87 0.59
N ILE A 229 26.15 -1.80 1.18
CA ILE A 229 26.90 -0.93 2.11
C ILE A 229 27.26 -1.69 3.40
N LEU A 230 26.31 -2.46 3.98
CA LEU A 230 26.58 -3.29 5.18
C LEU A 230 27.67 -4.35 4.95
N ALA A 231 27.75 -4.89 3.74
CA ALA A 231 28.80 -5.83 3.36
C ALA A 231 30.19 -5.19 3.21
N GLY A 232 30.32 -3.86 3.40
CA GLY A 232 31.59 -3.15 3.26
C GLY A 232 32.06 -2.97 1.83
N LEU A 233 31.17 -3.11 0.84
CA LEU A 233 31.52 -3.04 -0.58
C LEU A 233 31.43 -1.62 -1.14
N GLY A 234 30.99 -0.65 -0.32
CA GLY A 234 30.89 0.74 -0.71
C GLY A 234 30.19 1.59 0.34
N TRP A 235 29.92 2.85 -0.01
CA TRP A 235 29.25 3.84 0.82
C TRP A 235 28.08 4.50 0.06
N GLY A 236 27.20 5.22 0.76
CA GLY A 236 26.15 5.99 0.11
C GLY A 236 25.14 6.58 1.06
N GLY A 237 24.28 7.47 0.55
CA GLY A 237 23.19 8.06 1.31
C GLY A 237 22.03 7.08 1.49
N LEU A 238 21.56 6.94 2.72
CA LEU A 238 20.37 6.18 3.08
C LEU A 238 19.47 7.00 4.02
N PRO A 239 18.14 6.77 4.01
CA PRO A 239 17.24 7.38 4.98
C PRO A 239 17.56 6.98 6.41
N ASP A 240 17.48 7.95 7.34
CA ASP A 240 17.80 7.72 8.75
C ASP A 240 17.00 6.60 9.39
N HIS A 241 15.68 6.50 9.10
CA HIS A 241 14.81 5.45 9.63
C HIS A 241 15.25 4.04 9.18
N MET A 242 15.87 3.92 8.00
CA MET A 242 16.36 2.63 7.50
C MET A 242 17.68 2.19 8.15
N THR A 243 18.41 3.08 8.82
CA THR A 243 19.78 2.83 9.28
C THR A 243 19.95 3.03 10.79
N GLU A 244 18.89 3.37 11.50
CA GLU A 244 18.96 3.74 12.92
C GLU A 244 19.49 2.58 13.79
N GLU A 245 19.01 1.37 13.59
CA GLU A 245 19.44 0.19 14.32
C GLU A 245 20.91 -0.14 14.06
N GLU A 246 21.33 -0.16 12.79
CA GLU A 246 22.70 -0.46 12.41
C GLU A 246 23.68 0.63 12.86
N ARG A 247 23.26 1.88 12.88
CA ARG A 247 24.08 2.97 13.45
C ARG A 247 24.20 2.85 14.97
N ARG A 248 23.13 2.46 15.65
CA ARG A 248 23.15 2.25 17.12
C ARG A 248 24.03 1.05 17.51
N SER A 249 24.01 -0.01 16.71
CA SER A 249 24.85 -1.20 16.91
C SER A 249 26.29 -1.04 16.42
N GLY A 250 26.61 0.04 15.69
CA GLY A 250 27.93 0.25 15.09
C GLY A 250 28.18 -0.54 13.78
N ALA A 251 27.16 -1.23 13.25
CA ALA A 251 27.26 -1.94 11.97
C ALA A 251 27.34 -0.96 10.78
N LEU A 252 26.83 0.25 10.94
CA LEU A 252 27.00 1.39 10.03
C LEU A 252 27.56 2.60 10.78
N LEU A 253 28.46 3.32 10.13
CA LEU A 253 29.02 4.59 10.57
C LEU A 253 28.39 5.71 9.74
N SER A 254 28.01 6.81 10.41
CA SER A 254 27.68 8.06 9.72
C SER A 254 28.95 8.70 9.21
N LEU A 255 28.97 9.06 7.94
CA LEU A 255 30.11 9.73 7.35
C LEU A 255 29.94 11.25 7.39
N ASN A 256 31.01 11.94 7.76
CA ASN A 256 31.13 13.39 7.57
C ASN A 256 31.94 13.61 6.30
N LEU A 257 31.27 14.01 5.21
CA LEU A 257 31.86 14.16 3.88
C LEU A 257 31.83 15.62 3.45
N ASP A 258 32.97 16.12 3.05
CA ASP A 258 33.06 17.46 2.46
C ASP A 258 32.31 17.47 1.11
N GLY A 259 31.43 18.47 0.94
CA GLY A 259 30.58 18.57 -0.24
C GLY A 259 29.40 17.57 -0.29
N PHE A 260 29.22 16.75 0.74
CA PHE A 260 28.11 15.77 0.80
C PHE A 260 27.40 15.80 2.17
N PRO A 261 26.77 16.93 2.52
CA PRO A 261 26.16 17.09 3.82
C PRO A 261 24.95 16.17 4.00
N LEU A 262 24.57 15.99 5.28
CA LEU A 262 23.29 15.44 5.63
C LEU A 262 22.18 16.24 4.94
N ARG A 263 21.32 15.55 4.16
CA ARG A 263 20.24 16.18 3.41
C ARG A 263 18.90 15.96 4.07
N ARG A 264 18.20 17.05 4.37
CA ARG A 264 16.81 17.03 4.81
C ARG A 264 15.92 17.36 3.61
N THR A 265 14.87 16.58 3.44
CA THR A 265 13.91 16.74 2.34
C THR A 265 12.49 16.63 2.87
N VAL A 266 11.67 17.59 2.51
CA VAL A 266 10.23 17.55 2.83
C VAL A 266 9.53 16.70 1.78
N ILE A 267 8.72 15.74 2.22
CA ILE A 267 7.83 14.96 1.40
C ILE A 267 6.46 15.63 1.37
N PHE A 268 5.93 15.78 0.18
CA PHE A 268 4.61 16.32 -0.08
C PHE A 268 3.69 15.23 -0.60
N LYS A 269 2.44 15.23 -0.19
CA LYS A 269 1.39 14.55 -0.94
C LYS A 269 1.01 15.45 -2.11
N MET A 270 0.85 14.85 -3.29
CA MET A 270 0.58 15.56 -4.53
C MET A 270 -0.51 14.87 -5.32
N ARG A 271 -1.37 15.66 -5.97
CA ARG A 271 -2.38 15.22 -6.93
C ARG A 271 -2.46 16.20 -8.11
N ARG A 272 -2.91 15.73 -9.25
CA ARG A 272 -3.07 16.59 -10.44
C ARG A 272 -4.28 17.51 -10.27
N ARG A 273 -4.15 18.77 -10.74
CA ARG A 273 -5.25 19.76 -10.71
C ARG A 273 -6.28 19.53 -11.82
N ASP A 274 -5.86 18.98 -12.95
CA ASP A 274 -6.68 18.76 -14.14
C ASP A 274 -7.50 17.47 -14.11
N GLN A 275 -7.33 16.64 -13.07
CA GLN A 275 -8.10 15.42 -12.91
C GLN A 275 -9.04 15.51 -11.69
N PRO A 276 -10.34 15.20 -11.90
CA PRO A 276 -11.25 15.07 -10.77
C PRO A 276 -10.81 13.91 -9.90
N ILE A 277 -10.69 14.17 -8.61
CA ILE A 277 -10.40 13.13 -7.62
C ILE A 277 -11.69 12.39 -7.28
N GLY A 278 -11.64 11.07 -7.16
CA GLY A 278 -12.77 10.28 -6.71
C GLY A 278 -12.93 10.29 -5.19
N VAL A 279 -14.00 9.69 -4.70
CA VAL A 279 -14.39 9.73 -3.28
C VAL A 279 -13.36 9.05 -2.39
N VAL A 280 -12.83 7.90 -2.84
CA VAL A 280 -11.86 7.12 -2.05
C VAL A 280 -10.51 7.84 -2.00
N ALA A 281 -10.07 8.41 -3.14
CA ALA A 281 -8.84 9.16 -3.22
C ALA A 281 -8.91 10.46 -2.39
N GLU A 282 -10.04 11.17 -2.38
CA GLU A 282 -10.26 12.36 -1.54
C GLU A 282 -10.21 12.02 -0.05
N GLU A 283 -10.85 10.91 0.34
CA GLU A 283 -10.81 10.46 1.73
C GLU A 283 -9.38 10.10 2.17
N LEU A 284 -8.64 9.36 1.33
CA LEU A 284 -7.25 9.03 1.62
C LEU A 284 -6.36 10.28 1.65
N TRP A 285 -6.56 11.21 0.73
CA TRP A 285 -5.86 12.50 0.71
C TRP A 285 -5.96 13.22 2.05
N ASN A 286 -7.17 13.33 2.59
CA ASN A 286 -7.43 14.01 3.87
C ASN A 286 -6.82 13.25 5.07
N ARG A 287 -6.79 11.91 5.03
CA ARG A 287 -6.22 11.08 6.10
C ARG A 287 -4.70 11.11 6.13
N VAL A 288 -4.04 11.13 4.98
CA VAL A 288 -2.57 11.14 4.88
C VAL A 288 -1.99 12.37 5.59
N GLY A 289 -2.63 13.54 5.45
CA GLY A 289 -2.19 14.77 6.16
C GLY A 289 -2.31 14.66 7.69
N ALA A 290 -3.36 14.02 8.19
CA ALA A 290 -3.61 13.86 9.62
C ALA A 290 -2.68 12.81 10.27
N ALA A 291 -2.44 11.68 9.60
CA ALA A 291 -1.65 10.57 10.13
C ALA A 291 -0.17 10.92 10.32
N VAL A 292 0.41 11.65 9.36
CA VAL A 292 1.83 12.02 9.41
C VAL A 292 2.10 13.20 10.37
N SER A 293 1.13 14.11 10.52
CA SER A 293 1.21 15.19 11.51
C SER A 293 1.15 14.68 12.96
N ALA A 294 0.55 13.51 13.20
CA ALA A 294 0.48 12.86 14.51
C ALA A 294 1.76 12.09 14.89
N ALA A 295 2.58 11.69 13.92
CA ALA A 295 3.89 11.11 14.14
C ALA A 295 4.87 12.23 14.53
N LYS A 296 5.05 12.46 15.82
CA LYS A 296 5.95 13.48 16.39
C LYS A 296 7.34 13.44 15.76
N PRO A 297 7.97 14.61 15.54
CA PRO A 297 9.39 14.66 15.24
C PRO A 297 10.16 14.01 16.39
N VAL A 298 11.02 13.06 16.04
CA VAL A 298 12.04 12.52 16.97
C VAL A 298 12.79 13.71 17.56
N ALA A 299 12.82 13.79 18.88
CA ALA A 299 13.42 14.87 19.64
C ALA A 299 14.80 15.24 19.07
N ALA A 300 14.99 16.52 18.83
CA ALA A 300 16.29 17.09 18.53
C ALA A 300 17.25 16.69 19.67
N ASP A 301 18.20 15.83 19.35
CA ASP A 301 19.30 15.48 20.23
C ASP A 301 20.12 16.78 20.43
N THR A 302 19.95 17.37 21.57
CA THR A 302 20.68 18.55 22.03
C THR A 302 22.14 18.16 22.16
N ALA A 303 22.91 18.48 21.15
CA ALA A 303 24.36 18.62 21.30
C ALA A 303 24.64 19.70 22.34
N ARG A 304 24.87 19.30 23.60
CA ARG A 304 25.58 20.07 24.60
C ARG A 304 26.79 19.25 25.09
N ARG A 305 27.90 19.85 24.78
CA ARG A 305 29.28 19.72 25.26
C ARG A 305 30.22 18.86 24.46
#